data_7f5e5281025fecbd7cc131941f607004
#
_entry.id   7f5e5281025fecbd7cc131941f607004
#
_cell.length_a   1.000
_cell.length_b   1.000
_cell.length_c   1.000
_cell.angle_alpha   90.00
_cell.angle_beta   90.00
_cell.angle_gamma   90.00
#
_symmetry.space_group_name_H-M   'P 1'
#
loop_
_entity.id
_entity.type
_entity.pdbx_description
1 polymer ?
#
loop_
_entity_poly.entity_id
_entity_poly.type
_entity_poly.pdbx_seq_one_letter_code
_entity_poly.pdbx_strand_id
1 'polypeptide(L)'
;MSNESSLGFFLFAVLIGFAVLIYILLNYRKSWLKENLLITAEQIWETISERAEKLNFKKSELLFAISQDATATTVCLVVKDSKNQIVGQVFSQMATRQRTIKMDNDTFTVDFPLTRNRTATLRKSNGGGIIANYTQTSWFGRHQFEVTGYGKLKSERPSLNAKIVFNYRIGEKLIGTAQEISSTREKGKLVVLPLDIPLEVRIFILAV
;
A
#
# COMPACT_ATOMS: atom_id res chain seq x y z
N MET A 1 28.96 -6.05 -51.81
CA MET A 1 27.72 -6.43 -51.08
C MET A 1 28.01 -6.97 -49.65
N SER A 2 28.85 -6.37 -48.84
CA SER A 2 29.22 -6.92 -47.50
C SER A 2 29.11 -5.96 -46.32
N ASN A 3 28.73 -4.69 -46.55
CA ASN A 3 28.68 -3.72 -45.44
C ASN A 3 27.33 -3.65 -44.74
N GLU A 4 26.22 -3.98 -45.40
CA GLU A 4 24.88 -3.90 -44.77
C GLU A 4 24.62 -5.00 -43.76
N SER A 5 25.15 -6.21 -43.99
CA SER A 5 25.00 -7.34 -43.05
C SER A 5 25.79 -7.15 -41.76
N SER A 6 26.95 -6.47 -41.82
CA SER A 6 27.77 -6.19 -40.63
C SER A 6 27.15 -5.10 -39.75
N LEU A 7 26.51 -4.09 -40.35
CA LEU A 7 25.82 -3.04 -39.61
C LEU A 7 24.57 -3.58 -38.88
N GLY A 8 23.81 -4.48 -39.52
CA GLY A 8 22.65 -5.16 -38.93
C GLY A 8 23.05 -6.01 -37.72
N PHE A 9 24.14 -6.76 -37.81
CA PHE A 9 24.67 -7.58 -36.73
C PHE A 9 25.16 -6.72 -35.57
N PHE A 10 25.84 -5.60 -35.86
CA PHE A 10 26.29 -4.66 -34.85
C PHE A 10 25.12 -4.02 -34.07
N LEU A 11 24.08 -3.55 -34.77
CA LEU A 11 22.90 -2.98 -34.15
C LEU A 11 22.16 -4.00 -33.28
N PHE A 12 22.06 -5.26 -33.75
CA PHE A 12 21.43 -6.34 -32.98
C PHE A 12 22.22 -6.65 -31.69
N ALA A 13 23.56 -6.71 -31.77
CA ALA A 13 24.40 -6.93 -30.61
C ALA A 13 24.29 -5.78 -29.58
N VAL A 14 24.19 -4.53 -30.04
CA VAL A 14 24.00 -3.35 -29.18
C VAL A 14 22.62 -3.42 -28.48
N LEU A 15 21.57 -3.80 -29.19
CA LEU A 15 20.21 -3.95 -28.60
C LEU A 15 20.17 -5.04 -27.53
N ILE A 16 20.82 -6.19 -27.77
CA ILE A 16 20.93 -7.26 -26.76
C ILE A 16 21.70 -6.77 -25.54
N GLY A 17 22.84 -6.10 -25.75
CA GLY A 17 23.64 -5.54 -24.67
C GLY A 17 22.85 -4.55 -23.81
N PHE A 18 22.04 -3.71 -24.46
CA PHE A 18 21.17 -2.76 -23.77
C PHE A 18 20.05 -3.45 -22.96
N ALA A 19 19.42 -4.49 -23.54
CA ALA A 19 18.41 -5.27 -22.85
C ALA A 19 18.96 -6.01 -21.63
N VAL A 20 20.17 -6.60 -21.74
CA VAL A 20 20.85 -7.26 -20.63
C VAL A 20 21.22 -6.25 -19.54
N LEU A 21 21.72 -5.08 -19.91
CA LEU A 21 22.06 -4.01 -18.96
C LEU A 21 20.81 -3.54 -18.19
N ILE A 22 19.70 -3.31 -18.88
CA ILE A 22 18.42 -2.96 -18.26
C ILE A 22 17.97 -4.06 -17.29
N TYR A 23 18.06 -5.32 -17.69
CA TYR A 23 17.70 -6.45 -16.82
C TYR A 23 18.55 -6.52 -15.56
N ILE A 24 19.85 -6.33 -15.68
CA ILE A 24 20.79 -6.29 -14.54
C ILE A 24 20.47 -5.12 -13.61
N LEU A 25 20.23 -3.92 -14.16
CA LEU A 25 19.87 -2.74 -13.38
C LEU A 25 18.55 -2.91 -12.63
N LEU A 26 17.55 -3.52 -13.26
CA LEU A 26 16.26 -3.78 -12.64
C LEU A 26 16.38 -4.80 -11.49
N ASN A 27 17.16 -5.86 -11.67
CA ASN A 27 17.39 -6.87 -10.63
C ASN A 27 18.24 -6.31 -9.47
N TYR A 28 19.27 -5.54 -9.75
CA TYR A 28 20.07 -4.87 -8.73
C TYR A 28 19.22 -3.89 -7.91
N ARG A 29 18.40 -3.10 -8.59
CA ARG A 29 17.45 -2.19 -7.94
C ARG A 29 16.44 -2.93 -7.07
N LYS A 30 15.97 -4.09 -7.52
CA LYS A 30 15.03 -4.94 -6.76
C LYS A 30 15.64 -5.49 -5.48
N SER A 31 16.89 -5.97 -5.53
CA SER A 31 17.64 -6.45 -4.36
C SER A 31 17.92 -5.32 -3.37
N TRP A 32 18.41 -4.18 -3.86
CA TRP A 32 18.69 -3.00 -3.05
C TRP A 32 17.43 -2.43 -2.38
N LEU A 33 16.29 -2.44 -3.08
CA LEU A 33 15.01 -2.00 -2.52
C LEU A 33 14.49 -2.94 -1.43
N LYS A 34 14.66 -4.27 -1.57
CA LYS A 34 14.28 -5.23 -0.53
C LYS A 34 15.08 -5.00 0.75
N GLU A 35 16.38 -4.84 0.63
CA GLU A 35 17.28 -4.63 1.76
C GLU A 35 16.99 -3.30 2.47
N ASN A 36 16.81 -2.22 1.71
CA ASN A 36 16.47 -0.91 2.28
C ASN A 36 15.04 -0.84 2.84
N LEU A 37 14.08 -1.62 2.29
CA LEU A 37 12.74 -1.74 2.85
C LEU A 37 12.74 -2.39 4.23
N LEU A 38 13.55 -3.44 4.44
CA LEU A 38 13.68 -4.08 5.74
C LEU A 38 14.30 -3.13 6.78
N ILE A 39 15.42 -2.51 6.45
CA ILE A 39 16.09 -1.53 7.33
C ILE A 39 15.16 -0.35 7.62
N THR A 40 14.48 0.17 6.60
CA THR A 40 13.57 1.30 6.77
C THR A 40 12.33 0.91 7.58
N ALA A 41 11.83 -0.32 7.47
CA ALA A 41 10.70 -0.80 8.25
C ALA A 41 11.05 -0.89 9.75
N GLU A 42 12.24 -1.38 10.11
CA GLU A 42 12.71 -1.43 11.49
C GLU A 42 12.92 -0.01 12.09
N GLN A 43 13.59 0.87 11.37
CA GLN A 43 13.80 2.25 11.79
C GLN A 43 12.49 3.04 11.92
N ILE A 44 11.54 2.79 11.01
CA ILE A 44 10.23 3.41 11.06
C ILE A 44 9.41 2.85 12.21
N TRP A 45 9.54 1.55 12.47
CA TRP A 45 8.95 0.91 13.64
C TRP A 45 9.35 1.62 14.93
N GLU A 46 10.65 1.81 15.13
CA GLU A 46 11.20 2.50 16.31
C GLU A 46 10.63 3.93 16.43
N THR A 47 10.66 4.69 15.32
CA THR A 47 10.12 6.06 15.28
C THR A 47 8.61 6.12 15.52
N ILE A 48 7.83 5.16 15.02
CA ILE A 48 6.38 5.14 15.21
C ILE A 48 6.01 4.64 16.60
N SER A 49 6.74 3.65 17.13
CA SER A 49 6.55 3.19 18.50
C SER A 49 6.77 4.32 19.50
N GLU A 50 7.86 5.07 19.36
CA GLU A 50 8.10 6.25 20.18
C GLU A 50 7.02 7.33 20.05
N ARG A 51 6.50 7.55 18.84
CA ARG A 51 5.40 8.50 18.61
C ARG A 51 4.08 7.99 19.15
N ALA A 52 3.80 6.70 19.01
CA ALA A 52 2.60 6.06 19.54
C ALA A 52 2.58 6.14 21.08
N GLU A 53 3.72 5.93 21.72
CA GLU A 53 3.88 6.12 23.17
C GLU A 53 3.64 7.57 23.60
N LYS A 54 4.24 8.54 22.90
CA LYS A 54 4.06 9.99 23.16
C LYS A 54 2.62 10.46 22.93
N LEU A 55 1.90 9.87 21.98
CA LEU A 55 0.51 10.21 21.66
C LEU A 55 -0.51 9.45 22.53
N ASN A 56 -0.04 8.63 23.49
CA ASN A 56 -0.87 7.86 24.41
C ASN A 56 -1.87 6.91 23.69
N PHE A 57 -1.46 6.32 22.56
CA PHE A 57 -2.23 5.33 21.83
C PHE A 57 -2.23 3.97 22.52
N LYS A 58 -2.55 3.92 23.83
CA LYS A 58 -2.55 2.70 24.65
C LYS A 58 -3.39 1.54 24.09
N LYS A 59 -4.25 1.80 23.08
CA LYS A 59 -5.12 0.83 22.44
C LYS A 59 -5.00 0.88 20.91
N SER A 60 -3.82 1.18 20.39
CA SER A 60 -3.57 1.18 18.94
C SER A 60 -2.73 -0.03 18.54
N GLU A 61 -2.98 -0.54 17.35
CA GLU A 61 -2.22 -1.62 16.76
C GLU A 61 -1.53 -1.12 15.50
N LEU A 62 -0.30 -1.59 15.31
CA LEU A 62 0.45 -1.40 14.11
C LEU A 62 0.16 -2.52 13.13
N LEU A 63 -0.19 -2.15 11.92
CA LEU A 63 -0.24 -3.05 10.77
C LEU A 63 0.74 -2.58 9.71
N PHE A 64 1.37 -3.52 9.04
CA PHE A 64 2.18 -3.21 7.86
C PHE A 64 1.87 -4.16 6.71
N ALA A 65 1.80 -3.58 5.51
CA ALA A 65 1.57 -4.31 4.28
C ALA A 65 2.84 -4.35 3.45
N ILE A 66 3.23 -5.55 3.02
CA ILE A 66 4.40 -5.78 2.18
C ILE A 66 3.94 -6.51 0.92
N SER A 67 4.43 -6.09 -0.25
CA SER A 67 4.24 -6.85 -1.47
C SER A 67 5.06 -8.13 -1.40
N GLN A 68 4.39 -9.28 -1.45
CA GLN A 68 5.05 -10.57 -1.42
C GLN A 68 5.27 -11.13 -2.83
N ASP A 69 4.23 -11.09 -3.66
CA ASP A 69 4.26 -11.58 -5.02
C ASP A 69 3.61 -10.58 -5.98
N ALA A 70 4.36 -10.20 -7.00
CA ALA A 70 3.84 -9.39 -8.10
C ALA A 70 4.06 -10.15 -9.40
N THR A 71 2.98 -10.54 -10.06
CA THR A 71 3.00 -10.98 -11.45
C THR A 71 2.67 -9.79 -12.37
N ALA A 72 2.70 -9.99 -13.69
CA ALA A 72 2.29 -8.96 -14.64
C ALA A 72 0.83 -8.51 -14.45
N THR A 73 -0.02 -9.33 -13.84
CA THR A 73 -1.46 -9.12 -13.74
C THR A 73 -2.00 -9.07 -12.30
N THR A 74 -1.25 -9.54 -11.33
CA THR A 74 -1.71 -9.66 -9.93
C THR A 74 -0.65 -9.17 -8.96
N VAL A 75 -1.06 -8.42 -7.95
CA VAL A 75 -0.23 -8.02 -6.81
C VAL A 75 -0.87 -8.57 -5.55
N CYS A 76 -0.07 -9.28 -4.73
CA CYS A 76 -0.46 -9.73 -3.40
C CYS A 76 0.27 -8.90 -2.35
N LEU A 77 -0.48 -8.23 -1.49
CA LEU A 77 0.05 -7.57 -0.29
C LEU A 77 -0.25 -8.45 0.90
N VAL A 78 0.75 -8.81 1.67
CA VAL A 78 0.60 -9.50 2.96
C VAL A 78 0.58 -8.46 4.06
N VAL A 79 -0.46 -8.49 4.88
CA VAL A 79 -0.63 -7.60 6.03
C VAL A 79 -0.25 -8.36 7.29
N LYS A 80 0.66 -7.78 8.05
CA LYS A 80 1.17 -8.34 9.30
C LYS A 80 0.92 -7.38 10.46
N ASP A 81 0.80 -7.95 11.65
CA ASP A 81 0.70 -7.21 12.90
C ASP A 81 2.08 -6.91 13.52
N SER A 82 2.07 -6.31 14.70
CA SER A 82 3.25 -6.01 15.51
C SER A 82 4.09 -7.23 15.92
N LYS A 83 3.50 -8.39 15.93
CA LYS A 83 4.16 -9.66 16.24
C LYS A 83 4.66 -10.39 15.00
N ASN A 84 4.64 -9.72 13.82
CA ASN A 84 4.98 -10.28 12.52
C ASN A 84 4.06 -11.44 12.09
N GLN A 85 2.87 -11.54 12.68
CA GLN A 85 1.85 -12.53 12.32
C GLN A 85 1.03 -12.00 11.14
N ILE A 86 0.72 -12.88 10.18
CA ILE A 86 -0.12 -12.54 9.05
C ILE A 86 -1.56 -12.42 9.55
N VAL A 87 -2.15 -11.23 9.41
CA VAL A 87 -3.54 -10.94 9.79
C VAL A 87 -4.46 -10.76 8.59
N GLY A 88 -3.91 -10.68 7.38
CA GLY A 88 -4.69 -10.59 6.16
C GLY A 88 -3.82 -10.54 4.91
N GLN A 89 -4.50 -10.68 3.77
CA GLN A 89 -3.88 -10.58 2.44
C GLN A 89 -4.77 -9.75 1.53
N VAL A 90 -4.16 -8.90 0.69
CA VAL A 90 -4.86 -8.08 -0.30
C VAL A 90 -4.42 -8.49 -1.69
N PHE A 91 -5.34 -8.99 -2.47
CA PHE A 91 -5.13 -9.38 -3.86
C PHE A 91 -5.65 -8.28 -4.77
N SER A 92 -4.79 -7.74 -5.61
CA SER A 92 -5.14 -6.76 -6.64
C SER A 92 -4.93 -7.38 -8.01
N GLN A 93 -5.97 -7.42 -8.83
CA GLN A 93 -5.88 -7.78 -10.24
C GLN A 93 -5.87 -6.50 -11.08
N MET A 94 -4.87 -6.33 -11.96
CA MET A 94 -4.78 -5.13 -12.80
C MET A 94 -5.92 -4.99 -13.79
N ALA A 95 -6.48 -6.12 -14.26
CA ALA A 95 -7.58 -6.14 -15.23
C ALA A 95 -8.93 -5.81 -14.59
N THR A 96 -9.11 -6.06 -13.31
CA THR A 96 -10.32 -5.76 -12.57
C THR A 96 -10.07 -4.57 -11.66
N ARG A 97 -11.03 -3.66 -11.58
CA ARG A 97 -10.97 -2.55 -10.63
C ARG A 97 -11.44 -2.99 -9.24
N GLN A 98 -11.09 -4.22 -8.89
CA GLN A 98 -11.43 -4.83 -7.63
C GLN A 98 -10.18 -5.31 -6.93
N ARG A 99 -10.20 -5.20 -5.61
CA ARG A 99 -9.24 -5.88 -4.74
C ARG A 99 -10.02 -6.80 -3.81
N THR A 100 -9.40 -7.91 -3.48
CA THR A 100 -9.96 -8.86 -2.52
C THR A 100 -9.11 -8.83 -1.27
N ILE A 101 -9.73 -8.61 -0.11
CA ILE A 101 -9.09 -8.74 1.20
C ILE A 101 -9.50 -10.09 1.76
N LYS A 102 -8.53 -10.95 2.05
CA LYS A 102 -8.73 -12.24 2.74
C LYS A 102 -8.18 -12.13 4.15
N MET A 103 -8.99 -12.49 5.09
CA MET A 103 -8.67 -12.65 6.51
C MET A 103 -9.15 -14.05 6.90
N ASP A 104 -8.58 -14.70 7.91
CA ASP A 104 -8.83 -16.10 8.30
C ASP A 104 -10.09 -16.77 7.69
N ASN A 105 -11.27 -16.39 8.17
CA ASN A 105 -12.56 -16.95 7.74
C ASN A 105 -13.40 -15.98 6.89
N ASP A 106 -12.95 -14.77 6.68
CA ASP A 106 -13.71 -13.72 6.01
C ASP A 106 -13.03 -13.22 4.73
N THR A 107 -13.85 -12.94 3.74
CA THR A 107 -13.40 -12.34 2.48
C THR A 107 -14.19 -11.07 2.22
N PHE A 108 -13.47 -10.02 1.83
CA PHE A 108 -14.06 -8.72 1.54
C PHE A 108 -13.65 -8.28 0.13
N THR A 109 -14.51 -7.52 -0.50
CA THR A 109 -14.27 -6.94 -1.82
C THR A 109 -14.14 -5.44 -1.71
N VAL A 110 -13.14 -4.90 -2.36
CA VAL A 110 -12.92 -3.46 -2.52
C VAL A 110 -13.18 -3.10 -3.98
N ASP A 111 -14.24 -2.36 -4.22
CA ASP A 111 -14.64 -1.91 -5.56
C ASP A 111 -14.14 -0.49 -5.83
N PHE A 112 -13.54 -0.28 -7.01
CA PHE A 112 -13.08 1.03 -7.50
C PHE A 112 -13.93 1.46 -8.70
N PRO A 113 -14.95 2.29 -8.51
CA PRO A 113 -15.79 2.74 -9.62
C PRO A 113 -15.04 3.63 -10.62
N LEU A 114 -15.56 3.70 -11.85
CA LEU A 114 -15.00 4.47 -12.98
C LEU A 114 -15.19 6.00 -12.85
N THR A 115 -15.42 6.52 -11.68
CA THR A 115 -15.67 7.95 -11.47
C THR A 115 -14.37 8.77 -11.50
N ARG A 116 -14.46 10.06 -11.86
CA ARG A 116 -13.34 11.01 -11.80
C ARG A 116 -12.78 11.16 -10.38
N ASN A 117 -13.63 11.04 -9.39
CA ASN A 117 -13.22 11.03 -7.98
C ASN A 117 -12.72 9.62 -7.67
N ARG A 118 -11.47 9.51 -7.21
CA ARG A 118 -10.92 8.23 -6.76
C ARG A 118 -11.66 7.83 -5.50
N THR A 119 -12.62 6.95 -5.69
CA THR A 119 -13.44 6.36 -4.62
C THR A 119 -13.21 4.87 -4.57
N ALA A 120 -13.43 4.28 -3.40
CA ALA A 120 -13.47 2.83 -3.24
C ALA A 120 -14.49 2.46 -2.17
N THR A 121 -15.09 1.29 -2.30
CA THR A 121 -16.09 0.78 -1.35
C THR A 121 -15.66 -0.60 -0.86
N LEU A 122 -15.63 -0.77 0.46
CA LEU A 122 -15.40 -2.06 1.13
C LEU A 122 -16.72 -2.74 1.45
N ARG A 123 -16.86 -4.00 1.04
CA ARG A 123 -18.02 -4.85 1.30
C ARG A 123 -17.61 -6.25 1.73
N LYS A 124 -18.42 -6.94 2.50
CA LYS A 124 -18.27 -8.38 2.73
C LYS A 124 -18.67 -9.15 1.46
N SER A 125 -17.84 -10.09 1.00
CA SER A 125 -18.04 -10.78 -0.29
C SER A 125 -19.32 -11.62 -0.37
N ASN A 126 -19.85 -12.07 0.77
CA ASN A 126 -21.04 -12.93 0.85
C ASN A 126 -22.37 -12.14 0.83
N GLY A 127 -22.44 -11.03 0.11
CA GLY A 127 -23.66 -10.22 -0.01
C GLY A 127 -23.90 -9.28 1.17
N GLY A 128 -22.90 -9.02 1.99
CA GLY A 128 -22.95 -8.07 3.09
C GLY A 128 -23.05 -6.62 2.63
N GLY A 129 -23.57 -5.76 3.52
CA GLY A 129 -23.66 -4.32 3.30
C GLY A 129 -22.31 -3.63 3.14
N ILE A 130 -22.35 -2.33 2.85
CA ILE A 130 -21.16 -1.48 2.80
C ILE A 130 -20.61 -1.32 4.21
N ILE A 131 -19.32 -1.63 4.37
CA ILE A 131 -18.58 -1.50 5.63
C ILE A 131 -17.89 -0.16 5.71
N ALA A 132 -17.26 0.26 4.61
CA ALA A 132 -16.59 1.54 4.53
C ALA A 132 -16.54 2.08 3.10
N ASN A 133 -16.53 3.41 2.97
CA ASN A 133 -16.29 4.13 1.73
C ASN A 133 -15.02 4.95 1.85
N TYR A 134 -14.25 4.99 0.79
CA TYR A 134 -13.08 5.83 0.62
C TYR A 134 -13.33 6.88 -0.45
N THR A 135 -12.87 8.09 -0.22
CA THR A 135 -12.89 9.18 -1.20
C THR A 135 -11.59 9.97 -1.12
N GLN A 136 -10.90 10.10 -2.24
CA GLN A 136 -9.79 11.03 -2.35
C GLN A 136 -10.34 12.44 -2.57
N THR A 137 -10.18 13.32 -1.60
CA THR A 137 -10.75 14.69 -1.62
C THR A 137 -9.82 15.73 -2.23
N SER A 138 -8.53 15.40 -2.43
CA SER A 138 -7.59 16.28 -3.12
C SER A 138 -6.48 15.53 -3.85
N TRP A 139 -5.87 16.18 -4.86
CA TRP A 139 -4.68 15.65 -5.55
C TRP A 139 -3.45 15.51 -4.64
N PHE A 140 -3.41 16.27 -3.54
CA PHE A 140 -2.29 16.31 -2.60
C PHE A 140 -2.43 15.30 -1.45
N GLY A 141 -3.20 14.22 -1.64
CA GLY A 141 -3.23 13.11 -0.67
C GLY A 141 -4.12 13.36 0.54
N ARG A 142 -5.16 14.18 0.43
CA ARG A 142 -6.23 14.20 1.42
C ARG A 142 -7.23 13.10 1.08
N HIS A 143 -7.52 12.25 2.05
CA HIS A 143 -8.45 11.13 1.90
C HIS A 143 -9.50 11.19 3.00
N GLN A 144 -10.67 10.68 2.72
CA GLN A 144 -11.74 10.52 3.69
C GLN A 144 -12.21 9.06 3.64
N PHE A 145 -12.34 8.46 4.79
CA PHE A 145 -12.98 7.16 4.97
C PHE A 145 -14.25 7.38 5.77
N GLU A 146 -15.36 6.86 5.28
CA GLU A 146 -16.63 6.82 6.00
C GLU A 146 -16.87 5.38 6.41
N VAL A 147 -16.81 5.11 7.70
CA VAL A 147 -16.87 3.75 8.26
C VAL A 147 -18.21 3.56 8.94
N THR A 148 -18.95 2.53 8.54
CA THR A 148 -20.27 2.21 9.11
C THR A 148 -20.14 1.96 10.61
N GLY A 149 -20.95 2.65 11.40
CA GLY A 149 -20.93 2.54 12.87
C GLY A 149 -19.78 3.27 13.58
N TYR A 150 -18.81 3.81 12.85
CA TYR A 150 -17.65 4.48 13.45
C TYR A 150 -17.56 5.99 13.10
N GLY A 151 -17.98 6.36 11.88
CA GLY A 151 -18.00 7.75 11.42
C GLY A 151 -16.95 8.07 10.34
N LYS A 152 -16.54 9.34 10.28
CA LYS A 152 -15.66 9.86 9.23
C LYS A 152 -14.23 10.00 9.72
N LEU A 153 -13.32 9.22 9.12
CA LEU A 153 -11.87 9.41 9.26
C LEU A 153 -11.37 10.32 8.13
N LYS A 154 -10.71 11.39 8.49
CA LYS A 154 -10.01 12.25 7.52
C LYS A 154 -8.51 12.00 7.61
N SER A 155 -7.83 11.84 6.48
CA SER A 155 -6.38 11.81 6.43
C SER A 155 -5.85 13.15 5.93
N GLU A 156 -4.78 13.60 6.54
CA GLU A 156 -4.04 14.80 6.17
C GLU A 156 -2.57 14.45 5.99
N ARG A 157 -1.96 15.01 4.96
CA ARG A 157 -0.51 14.94 4.77
C ARG A 157 0.12 16.16 5.43
N PRO A 158 0.84 16.01 6.55
CA PRO A 158 1.37 17.15 7.31
C PRO A 158 2.49 17.91 6.58
N SER A 159 3.15 17.26 5.61
CA SER A 159 4.24 17.88 4.85
C SER A 159 4.34 17.27 3.45
N LEU A 160 4.72 18.09 2.47
CA LEU A 160 5.03 17.64 1.10
C LEU A 160 6.44 17.06 0.96
N ASN A 161 7.23 17.03 2.04
CA ASN A 161 8.60 16.51 2.05
C ASN A 161 8.65 14.99 1.82
N ALA A 162 9.83 14.49 1.50
CA ALA A 162 10.15 13.20 0.87
C ALA A 162 9.50 11.93 1.48
N LYS A 163 9.06 11.93 2.73
CA LYS A 163 8.35 10.81 3.35
C LYS A 163 6.85 11.05 3.28
N ILE A 164 6.11 10.12 2.65
CA ILE A 164 4.65 10.19 2.58
C ILE A 164 4.09 9.70 3.90
N VAL A 165 3.82 10.64 4.80
CA VAL A 165 3.18 10.39 6.10
C VAL A 165 1.76 10.97 6.06
N PHE A 166 0.79 10.20 6.54
CA PHE A 166 -0.59 10.63 6.69
C PHE A 166 -0.98 10.59 8.17
N ASN A 167 -1.64 11.62 8.63
CA ASN A 167 -2.28 11.67 9.94
C ASN A 167 -3.77 11.41 9.79
N TYR A 168 -4.32 10.51 10.61
CA TYR A 168 -5.76 10.20 10.63
C TYR A 168 -6.43 10.92 11.78
N ARG A 169 -7.55 11.60 11.49
CA ARG A 169 -8.34 12.36 12.46
C ARG A 169 -9.80 12.00 12.42
N ILE A 170 -10.44 12.07 13.58
CA ILE A 170 -11.89 12.13 13.74
C ILE A 170 -12.22 13.48 14.36
N GLY A 171 -12.91 14.36 13.61
CA GLY A 171 -12.98 15.76 13.97
C GLY A 171 -11.58 16.38 14.08
N GLU A 172 -11.28 17.00 15.21
CA GLU A 172 -9.96 17.59 15.50
C GLU A 172 -8.98 16.60 16.16
N LYS A 173 -9.47 15.44 16.62
CA LYS A 173 -8.64 14.50 17.36
C LYS A 173 -7.77 13.66 16.42
N LEU A 174 -6.45 13.70 16.62
CA LEU A 174 -5.51 12.78 15.98
C LEU A 174 -5.68 11.39 16.60
N ILE A 175 -5.95 10.37 15.77
CA ILE A 175 -6.20 9.00 16.21
C ILE A 175 -5.18 8.00 15.68
N GLY A 176 -4.41 8.37 14.66
CA GLY A 176 -3.44 7.46 14.09
C GLY A 176 -2.61 8.07 12.98
N THR A 177 -1.69 7.27 12.47
CA THR A 177 -0.79 7.67 11.39
C THR A 177 -0.59 6.53 10.40
N ALA A 178 -0.29 6.87 9.15
CA ALA A 178 0.21 5.92 8.17
C ALA A 178 1.44 6.48 7.49
N GLN A 179 2.32 5.60 7.03
CA GLN A 179 3.50 5.96 6.27
C GLN A 179 3.68 5.02 5.09
N GLU A 180 3.91 5.58 3.91
CA GLU A 180 4.38 4.82 2.75
C GLU A 180 5.90 4.66 2.83
N ILE A 181 6.37 3.41 2.67
CA ILE A 181 7.79 3.06 2.81
C ILE A 181 8.51 3.15 1.46
N SER A 182 7.79 3.09 0.34
CA SER A 182 8.37 3.13 -1.02
C SER A 182 7.47 3.86 -2.01
N SER A 183 8.10 4.50 -3.00
CA SER A 183 7.42 5.10 -4.15
C SER A 183 7.27 4.15 -5.35
N THR A 184 7.75 2.93 -5.27
CA THR A 184 7.73 1.93 -6.34
C THR A 184 6.52 0.99 -6.24
N ARG A 185 6.32 0.12 -7.25
CA ARG A 185 5.23 -0.85 -7.30
C ARG A 185 5.23 -1.83 -6.12
N GLU A 186 6.37 -2.05 -5.49
CA GLU A 186 6.51 -2.84 -4.25
C GLU A 186 6.34 -1.91 -3.04
N LYS A 187 5.17 -1.34 -2.88
CA LYS A 187 4.89 -0.40 -1.79
C LYS A 187 4.69 -1.15 -0.48
N GLY A 188 5.55 -0.84 0.49
CA GLY A 188 5.24 -1.10 1.89
C GLY A 188 4.42 0.06 2.43
N LYS A 189 3.37 -0.23 3.16
CA LYS A 189 2.60 0.73 3.95
C LYS A 189 2.55 0.30 5.39
N LEU A 190 2.69 1.27 6.24
CA LEU A 190 2.60 1.12 7.69
C LEU A 190 1.42 1.95 8.18
N VAL A 191 0.59 1.39 9.04
CA VAL A 191 -0.51 2.14 9.66
C VAL A 191 -0.60 1.82 11.15
N VAL A 192 -0.77 2.86 11.96
CA VAL A 192 -1.09 2.77 13.39
C VAL A 192 -2.46 3.35 13.59
N LEU A 193 -3.42 2.53 13.98
CA LEU A 193 -4.81 2.92 14.20
C LEU A 193 -5.35 2.27 15.48
N PRO A 194 -6.36 2.88 16.12
CA PRO A 194 -7.03 2.31 17.28
C PRO A 194 -7.62 0.92 17.03
N LEU A 195 -7.61 0.06 18.05
CA LEU A 195 -8.14 -1.30 17.96
C LEU A 195 -9.67 -1.35 17.81
N ASP A 196 -10.37 -0.29 18.18
CA ASP A 196 -11.83 -0.15 18.01
C ASP A 196 -12.27 0.07 16.57
N ILE A 197 -11.32 0.44 15.67
CA ILE A 197 -11.56 0.38 14.21
C ILE A 197 -11.48 -1.08 13.77
N PRO A 198 -12.51 -1.64 13.11
CA PRO A 198 -12.52 -3.01 12.64
C PRO A 198 -11.28 -3.36 11.81
N LEU A 199 -10.75 -4.57 11.97
CA LEU A 199 -9.50 -5.00 11.32
C LEU A 199 -9.59 -4.91 9.79
N GLU A 200 -10.72 -5.30 9.21
CA GLU A 200 -10.98 -5.21 7.77
C GLU A 200 -10.92 -3.77 7.26
N VAL A 201 -11.34 -2.79 8.06
CA VAL A 201 -11.24 -1.36 7.72
C VAL A 201 -9.79 -0.89 7.79
N ARG A 202 -9.03 -1.32 8.80
CA ARG A 202 -7.61 -0.99 8.91
C ARG A 202 -6.81 -1.57 7.74
N ILE A 203 -7.14 -2.81 7.31
CA ILE A 203 -6.55 -3.41 6.10
C ILE A 203 -7.01 -2.69 4.84
N PHE A 204 -8.27 -2.25 4.76
CA PHE A 204 -8.78 -1.45 3.64
C PHE A 204 -8.01 -0.13 3.49
N ILE A 205 -7.68 0.55 4.59
CA ILE A 205 -6.85 1.76 4.58
C ILE A 205 -5.45 1.48 4.00
N LEU A 206 -4.88 0.31 4.27
CA LEU A 206 -3.62 -0.13 3.65
C LEU A 206 -3.78 -0.48 2.18
N ALA A 207 -4.96 -0.94 1.78
CA ALA A 207 -5.25 -1.42 0.43
C ALA A 207 -5.55 -0.31 -0.59
N VAL A 208 -5.97 0.87 -0.17
CA VAL A 208 -6.28 2.01 -1.04
C VAL A 208 -5.15 3.01 -1.10
#